data_3b3b08b45462b7a3d9b10866b5794fe4
#
_entry.id   3b3b08b45462b7a3d9b10866b5794fe4
#
_cell.length_a   1.000
_cell.length_b   1.000
_cell.length_c   1.000
_cell.angle_alpha   90.00
_cell.angle_beta   90.00
_cell.angle_gamma   90.00
#
_symmetry.space_group_name_H-M   'P 1'
#
loop_
_entity.id
_entity.type
_entity.pdbx_description
1 polymer ?
#
loop_
_entity_poly.entity_id
_entity_poly.type
_entity_poly.pdbx_seq_one_letter_code
_entity_poly.pdbx_strand_id
1 'polypeptide(L)'
;MRARSLAALILSCLALGLAAAPAGAEEGRLPAPPDLPVRGVWMHPGLFGPVKADAVEKMRTVLDEYARAGINTLIMLVKNTSGHVYYASEIGVPDPAYGWDFFGTFLAEARKRGMEVHPWFCVFPESAILGQVRQHPEWLISSPKREMVAAVNPALPAVRAYEIGLMLEVVRKYDVGWVHLDYVRYPCEPAEPFFGFDAETLRLFKEDTGVDMATVKARDTGNPVWNVWLRWNTGRVTVFVRELKAALAGTGRKVRISAAVFPDAVNARVMIGQDWAAWGREGLVDMLNPMIYTNDARLFETLVREAVACGGSRTIVCPGIGIGTSHNQNTPGGMLEQMRLSRTLEAGGVVFFSASSLAPPFLEALKTRQ
;
A
#
# COMPACT_ATOMS: atom_id res chain seq x y z
N MET A 1 32.99 18.15 16.28
CA MET A 1 32.65 16.73 16.53
C MET A 1 31.60 16.34 15.53
N ARG A 2 31.89 15.32 14.72
CA ARG A 2 31.15 15.02 13.49
C ARG A 2 29.80 14.34 13.80
N ALA A 3 28.69 14.94 13.35
CA ALA A 3 27.36 14.32 13.35
C ALA A 3 27.38 13.10 12.41
N ARG A 4 27.29 11.91 12.97
CA ARG A 4 27.10 10.67 12.21
C ARG A 4 25.62 10.55 11.86
N SER A 5 25.38 10.44 10.58
CA SER A 5 24.06 10.36 9.92
C SER A 5 23.16 9.25 10.51
N LEU A 6 21.90 9.57 10.78
CA LEU A 6 20.82 8.62 11.07
C LEU A 6 20.56 7.62 9.91
N ALA A 7 21.05 7.92 8.71
CA ALA A 7 21.00 7.01 7.55
C ALA A 7 21.81 5.71 7.74
N ALA A 8 22.76 5.69 8.67
CA ALA A 8 23.57 4.50 8.93
C ALA A 8 22.84 3.42 9.77
N LEU A 9 21.72 3.75 10.41
CA LEU A 9 21.01 2.77 11.26
C LEU A 9 20.12 1.81 10.47
N ILE A 10 19.75 2.15 9.24
CA ILE A 10 18.93 1.26 8.38
C ILE A 10 19.82 0.26 7.62
N LEU A 11 21.10 0.58 7.41
CA LEU A 11 22.05 -0.31 6.72
C LEU A 11 22.88 -1.21 7.67
N SER A 12 22.90 -0.96 8.98
CA SER A 12 23.76 -1.70 9.91
C SER A 12 23.22 -3.05 10.40
N CYS A 13 21.99 -3.42 10.07
CA CYS A 13 21.44 -4.75 10.40
C CYS A 13 21.68 -5.83 9.33
N LEU A 14 22.46 -5.54 8.30
CA LEU A 14 22.66 -6.44 7.15
C LEU A 14 24.06 -7.09 7.08
N ALA A 15 24.89 -6.96 8.10
CA ALA A 15 26.21 -7.56 8.09
C ALA A 15 26.54 -8.26 9.42
N LEU A 16 25.90 -9.40 9.69
CA LEU A 16 26.45 -10.43 10.60
C LEU A 16 25.68 -11.75 10.39
N GLY A 17 26.40 -12.73 9.86
CA GLY A 17 25.99 -14.12 9.97
C GLY A 17 25.62 -14.82 8.68
N LEU A 18 26.57 -15.03 7.75
CA LEU A 18 26.54 -16.24 6.94
C LEU A 18 26.80 -17.45 7.87
N ALA A 19 25.76 -17.92 8.52
CA ALA A 19 25.75 -19.27 9.06
C ALA A 19 25.37 -20.19 7.89
N ALA A 20 26.30 -21.04 7.47
CA ALA A 20 26.06 -22.09 6.53
C ALA A 20 24.84 -22.92 7.00
N ALA A 21 23.83 -23.04 6.16
CA ALA A 21 22.73 -23.94 6.39
C ALA A 21 23.29 -25.39 6.47
N PRO A 22 22.82 -26.21 7.41
CA PRO A 22 23.23 -27.60 7.45
C PRO A 22 22.77 -28.28 6.16
N ALA A 23 23.70 -28.86 5.41
CA ALA A 23 23.44 -29.74 4.30
C ALA A 23 22.78 -31.01 4.87
N GLY A 24 21.55 -31.29 4.46
CA GLY A 24 20.82 -32.51 4.83
C GLY A 24 19.43 -32.25 5.36
N ALA A 25 18.62 -31.43 4.67
CA ALA A 25 17.19 -31.52 4.84
C ALA A 25 16.68 -32.59 3.85
N GLU A 26 16.12 -33.69 4.35
CA GLU A 26 15.22 -34.53 3.60
C GLU A 26 14.30 -33.65 2.73
N GLU A 27 14.05 -34.04 1.49
CA GLU A 27 12.97 -33.47 0.68
C GLU A 27 11.62 -33.74 1.38
N GLY A 28 11.45 -33.11 2.53
CA GLY A 28 10.28 -33.27 3.38
C GLY A 28 9.09 -32.56 2.72
N ARG A 29 8.03 -33.32 2.56
CA ARG A 29 6.73 -32.82 2.13
C ARG A 29 6.39 -31.56 2.91
N LEU A 30 6.20 -30.41 2.23
CA LEU A 30 5.77 -29.15 2.87
C LEU A 30 4.50 -29.39 3.70
N PRO A 31 4.36 -28.77 4.89
CA PRO A 31 3.14 -28.87 5.69
C PRO A 31 1.95 -28.26 4.94
N ALA A 32 0.73 -28.67 5.31
CA ALA A 32 -0.47 -28.05 4.75
C ALA A 32 -0.52 -26.55 5.09
N PRO A 33 -1.02 -25.70 4.17
CA PRO A 33 -1.20 -24.28 4.44
C PRO A 33 -2.21 -24.11 5.58
N PRO A 34 -2.02 -23.12 6.49
CA PRO A 34 -2.98 -22.83 7.55
C PRO A 34 -4.27 -22.27 6.95
N ASP A 35 -5.39 -22.53 7.62
CA ASP A 35 -6.65 -21.89 7.27
C ASP A 35 -6.63 -20.42 7.71
N LEU A 36 -6.79 -19.52 6.75
CA LEU A 36 -6.82 -18.05 6.94
C LEU A 36 -8.00 -17.48 6.16
N PRO A 37 -8.85 -16.64 6.80
CA PRO A 37 -10.03 -16.06 6.16
C PRO A 37 -9.69 -15.26 4.89
N VAL A 38 -8.62 -14.46 4.92
CA VAL A 38 -8.14 -13.72 3.75
C VAL A 38 -6.84 -14.33 3.25
N ARG A 39 -6.85 -14.72 1.99
CA ARG A 39 -5.66 -15.07 1.19
C ARG A 39 -5.65 -14.17 -0.03
N GLY A 40 -4.98 -13.03 0.10
CA GLY A 40 -4.98 -11.99 -0.92
C GLY A 40 -3.73 -12.00 -1.78
N VAL A 41 -3.80 -11.32 -2.92
CA VAL A 41 -2.65 -11.08 -3.80
C VAL A 41 -2.75 -9.71 -4.46
N TRP A 42 -1.63 -8.96 -4.48
CA TRP A 42 -1.50 -7.73 -5.28
C TRP A 42 -1.20 -8.07 -6.73
N MET A 43 -1.97 -7.46 -7.63
CA MET A 43 -1.91 -7.74 -9.07
C MET A 43 -1.80 -6.45 -9.88
N HIS A 44 -1.04 -6.51 -10.98
CA HIS A 44 -0.91 -5.43 -11.94
C HIS A 44 -1.53 -5.82 -13.30
N PRO A 45 -2.15 -4.89 -14.04
CA PRO A 45 -2.66 -5.13 -15.39
C PRO A 45 -1.62 -5.73 -16.35
N GLY A 46 -0.35 -5.32 -16.21
CA GLY A 46 0.77 -5.84 -17.01
C GLY A 46 0.96 -7.36 -16.94
N LEU A 47 0.46 -8.02 -15.89
CA LEU A 47 0.45 -9.49 -15.81
C LEU A 47 -0.33 -10.11 -16.98
N PHE A 48 -1.38 -9.45 -17.45
CA PHE A 48 -2.29 -9.95 -18.47
C PHE A 48 -1.97 -9.46 -19.88
N GLY A 49 -1.30 -8.31 -19.98
CA GLY A 49 -1.01 -7.64 -21.23
C GLY A 49 -2.13 -6.72 -21.74
N PRO A 50 -1.86 -5.88 -22.77
CA PRO A 50 -2.78 -4.85 -23.22
C PRO A 50 -3.82 -5.33 -24.25
N VAL A 51 -3.58 -6.45 -24.94
CA VAL A 51 -4.49 -6.99 -25.96
C VAL A 51 -5.66 -7.68 -25.28
N LYS A 52 -6.88 -7.17 -25.48
CA LYS A 52 -8.07 -7.61 -24.73
C LYS A 52 -8.34 -9.11 -24.81
N ALA A 53 -8.25 -9.72 -26.00
CA ALA A 53 -8.55 -11.14 -26.17
C ALA A 53 -7.59 -12.02 -25.35
N ASP A 54 -6.29 -11.77 -25.51
CA ASP A 54 -5.21 -12.49 -24.81
C ASP A 54 -5.28 -12.26 -23.30
N ALA A 55 -5.54 -11.01 -22.90
CA ALA A 55 -5.67 -10.65 -21.49
C ALA A 55 -6.83 -11.39 -20.81
N VAL A 56 -7.99 -11.50 -21.46
CA VAL A 56 -9.16 -12.21 -20.92
C VAL A 56 -8.89 -13.72 -20.81
N GLU A 57 -8.25 -14.34 -21.79
CA GLU A 57 -7.87 -15.75 -21.71
C GLU A 57 -6.90 -15.99 -20.56
N LYS A 58 -5.88 -15.15 -20.43
CA LYS A 58 -4.93 -15.23 -19.33
C LYS A 58 -5.55 -14.93 -17.97
N MET A 59 -6.50 -13.99 -17.88
CA MET A 59 -7.28 -13.75 -16.66
C MET A 59 -7.99 -15.01 -16.19
N ARG A 60 -8.67 -15.71 -17.10
CA ARG A 60 -9.38 -16.95 -16.80
C ARG A 60 -8.44 -18.00 -16.24
N THR A 61 -7.33 -18.25 -16.93
CA THR A 61 -6.33 -19.24 -16.52
C THR A 61 -5.75 -18.91 -15.13
N VAL A 62 -5.27 -17.69 -14.93
CA VAL A 62 -4.64 -17.28 -13.67
C VAL A 62 -5.64 -17.29 -12.51
N LEU A 63 -6.87 -16.81 -12.72
CA LEU A 63 -7.88 -16.77 -11.67
C LEU A 63 -8.38 -18.18 -11.31
N ASP A 64 -8.44 -19.12 -12.28
CA ASP A 64 -8.75 -20.52 -11.99
C ASP A 64 -7.65 -21.19 -11.17
N GLU A 65 -6.38 -20.90 -11.46
CA GLU A 65 -5.25 -21.38 -10.66
C GLU A 65 -5.28 -20.82 -9.23
N TYR A 66 -5.56 -19.54 -9.09
CA TYR A 66 -5.67 -18.88 -7.79
C TYR A 66 -6.84 -19.41 -6.96
N ALA A 67 -7.99 -19.65 -7.57
CA ALA A 67 -9.12 -20.29 -6.90
C ALA A 67 -8.75 -21.68 -6.37
N ARG A 68 -8.06 -22.50 -7.18
CA ARG A 68 -7.56 -23.82 -6.76
C ARG A 68 -6.51 -23.75 -5.65
N ALA A 69 -5.74 -22.66 -5.57
CA ALA A 69 -4.77 -22.39 -4.50
C ALA A 69 -5.41 -21.77 -3.25
N GLY A 70 -6.73 -21.55 -3.26
CA GLY A 70 -7.45 -20.95 -2.14
C GLY A 70 -7.24 -19.46 -1.98
N ILE A 71 -6.75 -18.76 -3.01
CA ILE A 71 -6.72 -17.30 -3.05
C ILE A 71 -8.16 -16.81 -3.27
N ASN A 72 -8.62 -15.87 -2.43
CA ASN A 72 -10.00 -15.39 -2.42
C ASN A 72 -10.12 -13.87 -2.52
N THR A 73 -9.01 -13.13 -2.43
CA THR A 73 -8.99 -11.66 -2.42
C THR A 73 -7.96 -11.16 -3.42
N LEU A 74 -8.38 -10.30 -4.34
CA LEU A 74 -7.55 -9.76 -5.42
C LEU A 74 -7.43 -8.25 -5.25
N ILE A 75 -6.22 -7.76 -5.04
CA ILE A 75 -5.94 -6.33 -4.97
C ILE A 75 -5.40 -5.90 -6.34
N MET A 76 -6.30 -5.40 -7.19
CA MET A 76 -5.99 -5.09 -8.60
C MET A 76 -5.70 -3.61 -8.78
N LEU A 77 -4.51 -3.31 -9.32
CA LEU A 77 -4.10 -1.94 -9.63
C LEU A 77 -5.04 -1.28 -10.64
N VAL A 78 -5.62 -0.15 -10.24
CA VAL A 78 -6.50 0.68 -11.08
C VAL A 78 -5.99 2.10 -11.29
N LYS A 79 -5.10 2.61 -10.42
CA LYS A 79 -4.33 3.84 -10.63
C LYS A 79 -2.87 3.56 -10.29
N ASN A 80 -1.97 3.75 -11.23
CA ASN A 80 -0.53 3.51 -11.03
C ASN A 80 0.21 4.75 -10.53
N THR A 81 1.50 4.60 -10.26
CA THR A 81 2.37 5.69 -9.77
C THR A 81 2.66 6.78 -10.80
N SER A 82 2.36 6.55 -12.08
CA SER A 82 2.47 7.60 -13.10
C SER A 82 1.20 8.45 -13.24
N GLY A 83 0.11 8.09 -12.57
CA GLY A 83 -1.17 8.77 -12.64
C GLY A 83 -2.13 8.22 -13.69
N HIS A 84 -1.73 7.17 -14.46
CA HIS A 84 -2.65 6.51 -15.38
C HIS A 84 -3.63 5.61 -14.63
N VAL A 85 -4.85 5.52 -15.18
CA VAL A 85 -5.90 4.63 -14.67
C VAL A 85 -6.20 3.51 -15.67
N TYR A 86 -6.66 2.35 -15.17
CA TYR A 86 -6.93 1.13 -15.95
C TYR A 86 -8.43 0.83 -16.06
N TYR A 87 -9.24 1.87 -16.06
CA TYR A 87 -10.69 1.82 -16.23
C TYR A 87 -11.17 3.00 -17.08
N ALA A 88 -12.41 2.94 -17.55
CA ALA A 88 -13.03 4.06 -18.29
C ALA A 88 -13.29 5.22 -17.33
N SER A 89 -12.42 6.22 -17.31
CA SER A 89 -12.46 7.37 -16.41
C SER A 89 -12.85 8.65 -17.13
N GLU A 90 -13.59 9.51 -16.45
CA GLU A 90 -13.89 10.90 -16.85
C GLU A 90 -13.01 11.90 -16.11
N ILE A 91 -12.37 11.47 -15.01
CA ILE A 91 -11.54 12.31 -14.13
C ILE A 91 -10.06 12.06 -14.39
N GLY A 92 -9.65 10.79 -14.40
CA GLY A 92 -8.26 10.37 -14.59
C GLY A 92 -7.90 10.18 -16.07
N VAL A 93 -6.63 9.97 -16.35
CA VAL A 93 -6.12 9.72 -17.69
C VAL A 93 -5.94 8.20 -17.89
N PRO A 94 -6.73 7.56 -18.76
CA PRO A 94 -6.57 6.13 -19.03
C PRO A 94 -5.16 5.82 -19.58
N ASP A 95 -4.63 4.65 -19.21
CA ASP A 95 -3.36 4.18 -19.78
C ASP A 95 -3.54 3.89 -21.28
N PRO A 96 -2.74 4.52 -22.16
CA PRO A 96 -2.93 4.44 -23.60
C PRO A 96 -2.73 3.02 -24.16
N ALA A 97 -2.07 2.13 -23.43
CA ALA A 97 -1.91 0.74 -23.85
C ALA A 97 -3.23 -0.05 -23.70
N TYR A 98 -4.17 0.42 -22.89
CA TYR A 98 -5.44 -0.26 -22.62
C TYR A 98 -6.60 0.54 -23.22
N GLY A 99 -6.85 0.39 -24.52
CA GLY A 99 -7.97 1.04 -25.22
C GLY A 99 -9.35 0.45 -24.88
N TRP A 100 -9.50 -0.22 -23.74
CA TRP A 100 -10.71 -0.89 -23.28
C TRP A 100 -10.80 -0.88 -21.75
N ASP A 101 -11.99 -1.11 -21.22
CA ASP A 101 -12.22 -1.18 -19.78
C ASP A 101 -11.61 -2.46 -19.18
N PHE A 102 -10.32 -2.37 -18.82
CA PHE A 102 -9.57 -3.47 -18.22
C PHE A 102 -10.19 -3.87 -16.88
N PHE A 103 -10.40 -2.89 -15.98
CA PHE A 103 -10.85 -3.18 -14.62
C PHE A 103 -12.26 -3.81 -14.58
N GLY A 104 -13.20 -3.28 -15.34
CA GLY A 104 -14.55 -3.85 -15.41
C GLY A 104 -14.55 -5.28 -15.94
N THR A 105 -13.71 -5.57 -16.94
CA THR A 105 -13.55 -6.93 -17.50
C THR A 105 -12.92 -7.87 -16.46
N PHE A 106 -11.86 -7.45 -15.78
CA PHE A 106 -11.20 -8.22 -14.70
C PHE A 106 -12.18 -8.54 -13.56
N LEU A 107 -12.91 -7.53 -13.10
CA LEU A 107 -13.90 -7.66 -12.03
C LEU A 107 -14.98 -8.69 -12.38
N ALA A 108 -15.44 -8.71 -13.63
CA ALA A 108 -16.42 -9.69 -14.10
C ALA A 108 -15.86 -11.12 -14.07
N GLU A 109 -14.60 -11.33 -14.47
CA GLU A 109 -13.97 -12.67 -14.44
C GLU A 109 -13.68 -13.13 -12.99
N ALA A 110 -13.27 -12.22 -12.10
CA ALA A 110 -13.04 -12.51 -10.68
C ALA A 110 -14.33 -12.94 -9.97
N ARG A 111 -15.43 -12.25 -10.24
CA ARG A 111 -16.75 -12.55 -9.65
C ARG A 111 -17.31 -13.92 -10.04
N LYS A 112 -17.07 -14.37 -11.25
CA LYS A 112 -17.47 -15.73 -11.68
C LYS A 112 -16.88 -16.82 -10.79
N ARG A 113 -15.80 -16.48 -10.05
CA ARG A 113 -15.06 -17.38 -9.15
C ARG A 113 -15.29 -17.07 -7.68
N GLY A 114 -16.22 -16.15 -7.37
CA GLY A 114 -16.51 -15.77 -6.00
C GLY A 114 -15.37 -15.01 -5.30
N MET A 115 -14.42 -14.43 -6.07
CA MET A 115 -13.29 -13.70 -5.50
C MET A 115 -13.67 -12.26 -5.19
N GLU A 116 -13.23 -11.76 -4.02
CA GLU A 116 -13.35 -10.36 -3.65
C GLU A 116 -12.28 -9.52 -4.36
N VAL A 117 -12.66 -8.35 -4.87
CA VAL A 117 -11.74 -7.46 -5.60
C VAL A 117 -11.65 -6.12 -4.90
N HIS A 118 -10.42 -5.72 -4.55
CA HIS A 118 -10.09 -4.40 -4.05
C HIS A 118 -9.43 -3.58 -5.16
N PRO A 119 -10.07 -2.57 -5.76
CA PRO A 119 -9.40 -1.65 -6.68
C PRO A 119 -8.29 -0.90 -5.95
N TRP A 120 -7.07 -1.03 -6.45
CA TRP A 120 -5.85 -0.52 -5.85
C TRP A 120 -5.43 0.80 -6.48
N PHE A 121 -5.34 1.84 -5.66
CA PHE A 121 -4.89 3.17 -6.03
C PHE A 121 -3.52 3.47 -5.44
N CYS A 122 -2.54 3.80 -6.29
CA CYS A 122 -1.34 4.54 -5.88
C CYS A 122 -1.73 6.00 -5.69
N VAL A 123 -2.01 6.43 -4.45
CA VAL A 123 -2.77 7.66 -4.18
C VAL A 123 -2.02 8.92 -4.61
N PHE A 124 -0.91 9.26 -4.00
CA PHE A 124 -0.26 10.56 -4.22
C PHE A 124 0.83 10.62 -5.31
N PRO A 125 1.48 9.53 -5.76
CA PRO A 125 2.41 9.61 -6.89
C PRO A 125 1.72 9.98 -8.20
N GLU A 126 2.37 10.89 -8.96
CA GLU A 126 1.93 11.41 -10.26
C GLU A 126 3.14 11.62 -11.18
N SER A 127 3.97 10.56 -11.36
CA SER A 127 5.29 10.70 -12.00
C SER A 127 5.25 11.17 -13.47
N ALA A 128 4.12 11.02 -14.15
CA ALA A 128 3.95 11.52 -15.52
C ALA A 128 3.27 12.89 -15.59
N ILE A 129 2.78 13.43 -14.46
CA ILE A 129 2.13 14.74 -14.36
C ILE A 129 1.05 14.89 -15.44
N LEU A 130 -0.03 14.12 -15.31
CA LEU A 130 -1.07 14.00 -16.34
C LEU A 130 -2.34 14.79 -16.00
N GLY A 131 -3.21 14.97 -16.99
CA GLY A 131 -4.57 15.45 -16.82
C GLY A 131 -4.68 16.73 -15.97
N GLN A 132 -5.46 16.67 -14.90
CA GLN A 132 -5.66 17.80 -13.98
C GLN A 132 -4.35 18.20 -13.27
N VAL A 133 -3.50 17.25 -12.91
CA VAL A 133 -2.22 17.55 -12.25
C VAL A 133 -1.30 18.39 -13.14
N ARG A 134 -1.34 18.17 -14.45
CA ARG A 134 -0.61 19.02 -15.43
C ARG A 134 -1.17 20.44 -15.50
N GLN A 135 -2.48 20.59 -15.30
CA GLN A 135 -3.15 21.91 -15.33
C GLN A 135 -2.94 22.67 -14.00
N HIS A 136 -2.59 21.96 -12.93
CA HIS A 136 -2.42 22.45 -11.57
C HIS A 136 -1.03 22.10 -11.03
N PRO A 137 0.07 22.69 -11.58
CA PRO A 137 1.42 22.40 -11.10
C PRO A 137 1.63 22.78 -9.62
N GLU A 138 0.83 23.68 -9.08
CA GLU A 138 0.79 24.02 -7.65
C GLU A 138 0.32 22.87 -6.75
N TRP A 139 -0.24 21.79 -7.31
CA TRP A 139 -0.61 20.60 -6.57
C TRP A 139 0.59 19.73 -6.22
N LEU A 140 1.72 19.90 -6.91
CA LEU A 140 2.92 19.10 -6.67
C LEU A 140 3.55 19.49 -5.33
N ILE A 141 3.99 18.46 -4.61
CA ILE A 141 4.64 18.66 -3.32
C ILE A 141 6.11 19.08 -3.49
N SER A 142 6.65 19.83 -2.56
CA SER A 142 8.05 20.22 -2.58
C SER A 142 8.85 19.66 -1.40
N SER A 143 10.14 19.39 -1.67
CA SER A 143 11.15 19.03 -0.69
C SER A 143 11.53 20.22 0.21
N PRO A 144 12.32 20.00 1.29
CA PRO A 144 12.89 21.08 2.09
C PRO A 144 13.74 22.08 1.29
N LYS A 145 14.30 21.66 0.16
CA LYS A 145 15.03 22.54 -0.78
C LYS A 145 14.09 23.29 -1.72
N ARG A 146 12.77 23.11 -1.55
CA ARG A 146 11.73 23.68 -2.41
C ARG A 146 11.79 23.18 -3.86
N GLU A 147 12.36 22.01 -4.08
CA GLU A 147 12.32 21.30 -5.34
C GLU A 147 11.00 20.53 -5.44
N MET A 148 10.31 20.69 -6.56
CA MET A 148 9.05 19.96 -6.82
C MET A 148 9.35 18.50 -7.10
N VAL A 149 8.53 17.61 -6.55
CA VAL A 149 8.59 16.18 -6.82
C VAL A 149 7.31 15.73 -7.51
N ALA A 150 7.40 14.65 -8.26
CA ALA A 150 6.27 14.13 -9.04
C ALA A 150 5.28 13.32 -8.15
N ALA A 151 4.77 14.01 -7.15
CA ALA A 151 3.72 13.55 -6.25
C ALA A 151 2.83 14.74 -5.85
N VAL A 152 1.54 14.49 -5.68
CA VAL A 152 0.59 15.53 -5.27
C VAL A 152 0.52 15.68 -3.75
N ASN A 153 0.21 16.89 -3.30
CA ASN A 153 0.33 17.31 -1.92
C ASN A 153 -0.96 17.06 -1.10
N PRO A 154 -0.94 16.13 -0.12
CA PRO A 154 -2.12 15.83 0.70
C PRO A 154 -2.58 16.99 1.60
N ALA A 155 -1.75 18.03 1.80
CA ALA A 155 -2.16 19.20 2.55
C ALA A 155 -3.25 20.00 1.82
N LEU A 156 -3.27 19.96 0.49
CA LEU A 156 -4.19 20.76 -0.34
C LEU A 156 -5.59 20.10 -0.43
N PRO A 157 -6.67 20.82 -0.04
CA PRO A 157 -8.03 20.30 -0.17
C PRO A 157 -8.40 19.87 -1.60
N ALA A 158 -7.95 20.62 -2.61
CA ALA A 158 -8.21 20.34 -4.02
C ALA A 158 -7.58 18.99 -4.45
N VAL A 159 -6.36 18.69 -3.99
CA VAL A 159 -5.68 17.42 -4.22
C VAL A 159 -6.45 16.27 -3.59
N ARG A 160 -6.87 16.42 -2.34
CA ARG A 160 -7.65 15.38 -1.66
C ARG A 160 -8.99 15.13 -2.36
N ALA A 161 -9.67 16.19 -2.80
CA ALA A 161 -10.91 16.08 -3.55
C ALA A 161 -10.71 15.35 -4.90
N TYR A 162 -9.61 15.63 -5.61
CA TYR A 162 -9.26 14.96 -6.87
C TYR A 162 -9.05 13.46 -6.67
N GLU A 163 -8.20 13.07 -5.71
CA GLU A 163 -7.92 11.65 -5.45
C GLU A 163 -9.16 10.88 -4.95
N ILE A 164 -9.96 11.50 -4.08
CA ILE A 164 -11.24 10.94 -3.63
C ILE A 164 -12.21 10.82 -4.81
N GLY A 165 -12.22 11.80 -5.71
CA GLY A 165 -13.04 11.78 -6.92
C GLY A 165 -12.79 10.56 -7.80
N LEU A 166 -11.52 10.18 -8.03
CA LEU A 166 -11.13 8.98 -8.76
C LEU A 166 -11.67 7.70 -8.10
N MET A 167 -11.58 7.61 -6.77
CA MET A 167 -12.08 6.45 -6.02
C MET A 167 -13.61 6.36 -6.06
N LEU A 168 -14.29 7.50 -5.89
CA LEU A 168 -15.75 7.57 -5.99
C LEU A 168 -16.24 7.23 -7.40
N GLU A 169 -15.48 7.60 -8.44
CA GLU A 169 -15.80 7.22 -9.82
C GLU A 169 -15.82 5.70 -9.98
N VAL A 170 -14.79 5.00 -9.48
CA VAL A 170 -14.75 3.53 -9.51
C VAL A 170 -15.91 2.93 -8.71
N VAL A 171 -16.20 3.45 -7.52
CA VAL A 171 -17.30 2.97 -6.69
C VAL A 171 -18.67 3.17 -7.37
N ARG A 172 -18.86 4.27 -8.12
CA ARG A 172 -20.13 4.52 -8.84
C ARG A 172 -20.27 3.67 -10.10
N LYS A 173 -19.18 3.48 -10.85
CA LYS A 173 -19.19 2.73 -12.12
C LYS A 173 -19.21 1.22 -11.94
N TYR A 174 -18.61 0.74 -10.85
CA TYR A 174 -18.43 -0.69 -10.60
C TYR A 174 -19.04 -1.06 -9.24
N ASP A 175 -19.60 -2.26 -9.17
CA ASP A 175 -20.13 -2.76 -7.91
C ASP A 175 -18.99 -3.37 -7.07
N VAL A 176 -18.18 -2.55 -6.44
CA VAL A 176 -17.06 -2.96 -5.57
C VAL A 176 -17.41 -2.73 -4.10
N GLY A 177 -16.99 -3.67 -3.25
CA GLY A 177 -17.17 -3.58 -1.80
C GLY A 177 -15.98 -2.97 -1.06
N TRP A 178 -14.90 -2.64 -1.78
CA TRP A 178 -13.65 -2.14 -1.22
C TRP A 178 -13.03 -1.05 -2.08
N VAL A 179 -12.14 -0.26 -1.44
CA VAL A 179 -11.13 0.58 -2.07
C VAL A 179 -9.80 0.28 -1.38
N HIS A 180 -8.73 0.04 -2.13
CA HIS A 180 -7.40 -0.23 -1.58
C HIS A 180 -6.47 0.97 -1.80
N LEU A 181 -5.91 1.47 -0.70
CA LEU A 181 -4.98 2.59 -0.67
C LEU A 181 -3.54 2.09 -0.62
N ASP A 182 -2.73 2.52 -1.55
CA ASP A 182 -1.28 2.41 -1.47
C ASP A 182 -0.67 3.78 -1.77
N TYR A 183 0.58 3.97 -1.37
CA TYR A 183 1.22 5.29 -1.48
C TYR A 183 0.39 6.43 -0.89
N VAL A 184 -0.49 6.11 0.05
CA VAL A 184 -1.23 7.09 0.87
C VAL A 184 -0.30 7.61 1.96
N ARG A 185 0.73 8.31 1.50
CA ARG A 185 1.87 8.78 2.29
C ARG A 185 2.69 9.81 1.51
N TYR A 186 3.55 10.52 2.21
CA TYR A 186 4.58 11.33 1.55
C TYR A 186 5.59 10.44 0.81
N PRO A 187 6.29 10.97 -0.21
CA PRO A 187 7.36 10.24 -0.88
C PRO A 187 8.42 9.74 0.12
N CYS A 188 8.94 8.53 -0.11
CA CYS A 188 9.98 7.94 0.70
C CYS A 188 11.33 8.17 0.04
N GLU A 189 11.89 9.36 0.25
CA GLU A 189 13.22 9.71 -0.25
C GLU A 189 14.21 9.69 0.92
N PRO A 190 15.14 8.73 0.99
CA PRO A 190 16.06 8.60 2.12
C PRO A 190 16.92 9.83 2.39
N ALA A 191 17.26 10.56 1.33
CA ALA A 191 18.07 11.79 1.44
C ALA A 191 17.24 13.00 1.89
N GLU A 192 15.97 13.07 1.52
CA GLU A 192 15.04 14.17 1.77
C GLU A 192 13.70 13.63 2.32
N PRO A 193 13.68 13.04 3.53
CA PRO A 193 12.51 12.29 4.03
C PRO A 193 11.30 13.15 4.38
N PHE A 194 11.40 14.48 4.32
CA PHE A 194 10.31 15.40 4.71
C PHE A 194 9.88 16.25 3.53
N PHE A 195 8.59 16.43 3.37
CA PHE A 195 7.96 17.14 2.26
C PHE A 195 6.92 18.15 2.77
N GLY A 196 6.37 18.96 1.87
CA GLY A 196 5.37 19.96 2.18
C GLY A 196 5.97 21.35 2.49
N PHE A 197 7.08 21.69 1.83
CA PHE A 197 7.73 23.00 1.99
C PHE A 197 7.37 23.99 0.88
N ASP A 198 6.32 23.71 0.12
CA ASP A 198 5.72 24.65 -0.82
C ASP A 198 5.01 25.80 -0.07
N ALA A 199 4.87 26.92 -0.75
CA ALA A 199 4.34 28.14 -0.15
C ALA A 199 2.92 27.96 0.41
N GLU A 200 2.09 27.20 -0.28
CA GLU A 200 0.70 26.97 0.11
C GLU A 200 0.60 26.11 1.37
N THR A 201 1.40 25.03 1.44
CA THR A 201 1.45 24.19 2.65
C THR A 201 1.92 24.99 3.86
N LEU A 202 2.95 25.82 3.70
CA LEU A 202 3.44 26.68 4.78
C LEU A 202 2.39 27.73 5.21
N ARG A 203 1.63 28.27 4.26
CA ARG A 203 0.52 29.17 4.53
C ARG A 203 -0.57 28.47 5.35
N LEU A 204 -1.02 27.30 4.91
CA LEU A 204 -2.02 26.50 5.62
C LEU A 204 -1.56 26.10 7.02
N PHE A 205 -0.31 25.71 7.17
CA PHE A 205 0.26 25.42 8.48
C PHE A 205 0.19 26.63 9.42
N LYS A 206 0.58 27.81 8.93
CA LYS A 206 0.54 29.05 9.70
C LYS A 206 -0.89 29.45 10.07
N GLU A 207 -1.85 29.28 9.17
CA GLU A 207 -3.26 29.53 9.46
C GLU A 207 -3.82 28.58 10.51
N ASP A 208 -3.54 27.28 10.39
CA ASP A 208 -4.06 26.27 11.30
C ASP A 208 -3.43 26.33 12.72
N THR A 209 -2.17 26.76 12.82
CA THR A 209 -1.39 26.66 14.06
C THR A 209 -0.96 27.98 14.66
N GLY A 210 -1.02 29.07 13.91
CA GLY A 210 -0.46 30.37 14.27
C GLY A 210 1.08 30.42 14.23
N VAL A 211 1.75 29.36 13.78
CA VAL A 211 3.21 29.20 13.83
C VAL A 211 3.81 29.38 12.44
N ASP A 212 4.91 30.14 12.36
CA ASP A 212 5.63 30.40 11.12
C ASP A 212 6.84 29.47 10.98
N MET A 213 6.85 28.65 9.92
CA MET A 213 7.96 27.76 9.59
C MET A 213 9.10 28.42 8.81
N ALA A 214 8.97 29.68 8.40
CA ALA A 214 9.96 30.36 7.55
C ALA A 214 11.38 30.41 8.16
N THR A 215 11.46 30.42 9.49
CA THR A 215 12.72 30.51 10.24
C THR A 215 13.23 29.16 10.77
N VAL A 216 12.47 28.08 10.59
CA VAL A 216 12.80 26.76 11.12
C VAL A 216 13.55 25.95 10.07
N LYS A 217 14.71 25.43 10.43
CA LYS A 217 15.46 24.52 9.57
C LYS A 217 14.79 23.16 9.55
N ALA A 218 14.73 22.55 8.38
CA ALA A 218 14.29 21.17 8.25
C ALA A 218 15.14 20.25 9.13
N ARG A 219 14.47 19.30 9.82
CA ARG A 219 15.11 18.36 10.76
C ARG A 219 15.71 18.97 12.03
N ASP A 220 15.30 20.16 12.38
CA ASP A 220 15.70 20.77 13.67
C ASP A 220 14.88 20.14 14.81
N THR A 221 15.24 18.89 15.16
CA THR A 221 14.52 18.09 16.18
C THR A 221 14.58 18.70 17.58
N GLY A 222 15.50 19.61 17.83
CA GLY A 222 15.58 20.40 19.07
C GLY A 222 14.59 21.56 19.12
N ASN A 223 14.01 21.93 17.98
CA ASN A 223 13.07 23.03 17.89
C ASN A 223 11.63 22.55 18.11
N PRO A 224 10.89 23.06 19.11
CA PRO A 224 9.51 22.66 19.35
C PRO A 224 8.60 22.88 18.12
N VAL A 225 8.84 23.89 17.32
CA VAL A 225 8.08 24.20 16.09
C VAL A 225 8.21 23.06 15.08
N TRP A 226 9.39 22.45 14.96
CA TRP A 226 9.58 21.27 14.12
C TRP A 226 8.65 20.11 14.49
N ASN A 227 8.47 19.86 15.78
CA ASN A 227 7.55 18.82 16.25
C ASN A 227 6.08 19.16 16.01
N VAL A 228 5.71 20.44 16.06
CA VAL A 228 4.35 20.90 15.67
C VAL A 228 4.15 20.67 14.18
N TRP A 229 5.13 21.04 13.36
CA TRP A 229 5.11 20.79 11.91
C TRP A 229 4.95 19.30 11.59
N LEU A 230 5.74 18.40 12.18
CA LEU A 230 5.64 16.96 11.93
C LEU A 230 4.25 16.42 12.25
N ARG A 231 3.68 16.80 13.38
CA ARG A 231 2.31 16.37 13.75
C ARG A 231 1.26 16.89 12.79
N TRP A 232 1.34 18.16 12.43
CA TRP A 232 0.41 18.77 11.51
C TRP A 232 0.50 18.12 10.12
N ASN A 233 1.71 17.95 9.61
CA ASN A 233 1.97 17.38 8.29
C ASN A 233 1.51 15.91 8.20
N THR A 234 1.86 15.08 9.18
CA THR A 234 1.33 13.71 9.33
C THR A 234 -0.21 13.72 9.35
N GLY A 235 -0.80 14.70 10.03
CA GLY A 235 -2.25 14.88 10.09
C GLY A 235 -2.90 15.06 8.72
N ARG A 236 -2.22 15.63 7.72
CA ARG A 236 -2.79 15.86 6.37
C ARG A 236 -3.10 14.54 5.65
N VAL A 237 -2.24 13.55 5.77
CA VAL A 237 -2.50 12.21 5.23
C VAL A 237 -3.70 11.56 5.94
N THR A 238 -3.76 11.68 7.27
CA THR A 238 -4.91 11.17 8.04
C THR A 238 -6.22 11.90 7.71
N VAL A 239 -6.17 13.20 7.43
CA VAL A 239 -7.34 13.97 6.95
C VAL A 239 -7.86 13.39 5.64
N PHE A 240 -6.99 13.07 4.69
CA PHE A 240 -7.39 12.41 3.45
C PHE A 240 -8.15 11.10 3.70
N VAL A 241 -7.62 10.23 4.56
CA VAL A 241 -8.28 8.94 4.88
C VAL A 241 -9.66 9.15 5.52
N ARG A 242 -9.77 10.16 6.40
CA ARG A 242 -11.03 10.51 7.06
C ARG A 242 -12.05 11.09 6.07
N GLU A 243 -11.62 11.99 5.18
CA GLU A 243 -12.46 12.56 4.13
C GLU A 243 -12.94 11.49 3.15
N LEU A 244 -12.06 10.55 2.75
CA LEU A 244 -12.44 9.42 1.91
C LEU A 244 -13.50 8.55 2.58
N LYS A 245 -13.31 8.20 3.87
CA LYS A 245 -14.29 7.40 4.61
C LYS A 245 -15.66 8.07 4.65
N ALA A 246 -15.69 9.38 4.91
CA ALA A 246 -16.92 10.16 4.91
C ALA A 246 -17.57 10.20 3.51
N ALA A 247 -16.77 10.40 2.46
CA ALA A 247 -17.23 10.44 1.09
C ALA A 247 -17.82 9.09 0.63
N LEU A 248 -17.19 7.97 0.99
CA LEU A 248 -17.69 6.63 0.71
C LEU A 248 -19.01 6.37 1.44
N ALA A 249 -19.13 6.76 2.70
CA ALA A 249 -20.39 6.66 3.45
C ALA A 249 -21.52 7.47 2.78
N GLY A 250 -21.19 8.64 2.22
CA GLY A 250 -22.13 9.50 1.47
C GLY A 250 -22.64 8.88 0.17
N THR A 251 -22.06 7.80 -0.34
CA THR A 251 -22.55 7.09 -1.54
C THR A 251 -23.79 6.24 -1.27
N GLY A 252 -24.17 5.99 -0.03
CA GLY A 252 -25.20 5.05 0.36
C GLY A 252 -24.84 3.57 0.18
N ARG A 253 -23.62 3.27 -0.26
CA ARG A 253 -23.10 1.90 -0.47
C ARG A 253 -22.20 1.48 0.67
N LYS A 254 -22.17 0.20 0.99
CA LYS A 254 -21.22 -0.38 1.96
C LYS A 254 -19.87 -0.62 1.28
N VAL A 255 -19.02 0.39 1.27
CA VAL A 255 -17.66 0.29 0.73
C VAL A 255 -16.66 0.41 1.87
N ARG A 256 -15.78 -0.54 1.98
CA ARG A 256 -14.72 -0.64 3.00
C ARG A 256 -13.40 -0.12 2.45
N ILE A 257 -12.49 0.23 3.34
CA ILE A 257 -11.15 0.73 2.99
C ILE A 257 -10.10 -0.27 3.47
N SER A 258 -9.24 -0.73 2.55
CA SER A 258 -7.99 -1.43 2.89
C SER A 258 -6.79 -0.55 2.55
N ALA A 259 -5.68 -0.70 3.27
CA ALA A 259 -4.49 0.13 3.06
C ALA A 259 -3.19 -0.66 3.17
N ALA A 260 -2.33 -0.54 2.14
CA ALA A 260 -0.94 -0.94 2.19
C ALA A 260 -0.15 0.08 3.02
N VAL A 261 0.55 -0.40 4.04
CA VAL A 261 1.25 0.46 4.99
C VAL A 261 2.66 -0.03 5.25
N PHE A 262 3.57 0.89 5.63
CA PHE A 262 4.90 0.49 6.06
C PHE A 262 4.81 -0.37 7.33
N PRO A 263 5.71 -1.36 7.48
CA PRO A 263 5.55 -2.37 8.52
C PRO A 263 5.71 -1.84 9.95
N ASP A 264 6.57 -0.83 10.15
CA ASP A 264 6.83 -0.19 11.44
C ASP A 264 5.98 1.09 11.57
N ALA A 265 5.07 1.11 12.52
CA ALA A 265 4.11 2.20 12.73
C ALA A 265 4.78 3.53 13.12
N VAL A 266 5.85 3.48 13.91
CA VAL A 266 6.56 4.68 14.38
C VAL A 266 7.32 5.32 13.23
N ASN A 267 8.08 4.51 12.49
CA ASN A 267 8.81 4.98 11.32
C ASN A 267 7.86 5.46 10.21
N ALA A 268 6.77 4.75 9.95
CA ALA A 268 5.77 5.16 8.98
C ALA A 268 5.19 6.55 9.29
N ARG A 269 4.85 6.78 10.55
CA ARG A 269 4.32 8.07 10.99
C ARG A 269 5.34 9.20 10.84
N VAL A 270 6.56 8.98 11.30
CA VAL A 270 7.59 10.04 11.36
C VAL A 270 8.15 10.35 9.98
N MET A 271 8.45 9.34 9.17
CA MET A 271 9.18 9.52 7.92
C MET A 271 8.28 9.86 6.73
N ILE A 272 7.08 9.28 6.69
CA ILE A 272 6.21 9.38 5.50
C ILE A 272 4.78 9.81 5.83
N GLY A 273 4.53 10.28 7.05
CA GLY A 273 3.23 10.81 7.45
C GLY A 273 2.10 9.76 7.53
N GLN A 274 2.43 8.47 7.56
CA GLN A 274 1.46 7.39 7.53
C GLN A 274 1.15 6.89 8.96
N ASP A 275 0.23 7.55 9.66
CA ASP A 275 -0.18 7.18 11.04
C ASP A 275 -1.25 6.08 11.02
N TRP A 276 -0.91 4.95 10.41
CA TRP A 276 -1.83 3.84 10.25
C TRP A 276 -2.24 3.16 11.58
N ALA A 277 -1.41 3.30 12.62
CA ALA A 277 -1.79 2.85 13.96
C ALA A 277 -2.98 3.66 14.53
N ALA A 278 -3.02 4.98 14.27
CA ALA A 278 -4.19 5.78 14.59
C ALA A 278 -5.38 5.40 13.70
N TRP A 279 -5.17 5.15 12.40
CA TRP A 279 -6.24 4.74 11.49
C TRP A 279 -6.93 3.44 11.94
N GLY A 280 -6.16 2.46 12.41
CA GLY A 280 -6.69 1.21 12.96
C GLY A 280 -7.52 1.46 14.23
N ARG A 281 -6.94 2.13 15.22
CA ARG A 281 -7.62 2.42 16.50
C ARG A 281 -8.91 3.23 16.32
N GLU A 282 -8.90 4.22 15.43
CA GLU A 282 -10.07 5.05 15.13
C GLU A 282 -11.06 4.36 14.20
N GLY A 283 -10.70 3.21 13.61
CA GLY A 283 -11.50 2.51 12.62
C GLY A 283 -11.68 3.33 11.34
N LEU A 284 -10.69 4.11 10.93
CA LEU A 284 -10.70 4.87 9.67
C LEU A 284 -10.54 3.96 8.46
N VAL A 285 -9.86 2.83 8.63
CA VAL A 285 -9.71 1.77 7.64
C VAL A 285 -10.27 0.46 8.19
N ASP A 286 -10.75 -0.41 7.31
CA ASP A 286 -11.35 -1.69 7.68
C ASP A 286 -10.32 -2.84 7.59
N MET A 287 -9.24 -2.65 6.82
CA MET A 287 -8.14 -3.60 6.71
C MET A 287 -6.80 -2.88 6.57
N LEU A 288 -5.81 -3.32 7.34
CA LEU A 288 -4.41 -2.90 7.23
C LEU A 288 -3.58 -4.04 6.63
N ASN A 289 -2.76 -3.68 5.64
CA ASN A 289 -1.84 -4.59 4.99
C ASN A 289 -0.39 -4.10 5.19
N PRO A 290 0.23 -4.31 6.37
CA PRO A 290 1.61 -3.93 6.61
C PRO A 290 2.53 -4.74 5.69
N MET A 291 3.36 -4.05 4.89
CA MET A 291 4.25 -4.63 3.88
C MET A 291 5.50 -5.22 4.53
N ILE A 292 5.39 -6.41 5.13
CA ILE A 292 6.46 -7.06 5.89
C ILE A 292 7.28 -7.96 4.96
N TYR A 293 8.05 -7.34 4.06
CA TYR A 293 8.83 -8.05 3.06
C TYR A 293 10.21 -8.45 3.61
N THR A 294 10.25 -9.56 4.35
CA THR A 294 11.46 -10.10 4.98
C THR A 294 11.45 -11.64 4.92
N ASN A 295 12.65 -12.24 4.95
CA ASN A 295 12.82 -13.69 5.16
C ASN A 295 13.11 -14.02 6.64
N ASP A 296 13.34 -13.01 7.48
CA ASP A 296 13.54 -13.22 8.92
C ASP A 296 12.20 -13.45 9.63
N ALA A 297 11.99 -14.69 10.08
CA ALA A 297 10.75 -15.11 10.74
C ALA A 297 10.51 -14.37 12.07
N ARG A 298 11.58 -14.03 12.81
CA ARG A 298 11.45 -13.32 14.09
C ARG A 298 11.04 -11.85 13.88
N LEU A 299 11.66 -11.20 12.89
CA LEU A 299 11.27 -9.85 12.51
C LEU A 299 9.84 -9.83 12.00
N PHE A 300 9.46 -10.80 11.15
CA PHE A 300 8.09 -10.95 10.66
C PHE A 300 7.10 -11.10 11.82
N GLU A 301 7.37 -12.01 12.75
CA GLU A 301 6.53 -12.23 13.95
C GLU A 301 6.36 -10.95 14.78
N THR A 302 7.44 -10.24 15.04
CA THR A 302 7.42 -8.99 15.82
C THR A 302 6.51 -7.95 15.17
N LEU A 303 6.71 -7.70 13.87
CA LEU A 303 5.95 -6.69 13.13
C LEU A 303 4.47 -7.06 12.98
N VAL A 304 4.15 -8.34 12.77
CA VAL A 304 2.75 -8.80 12.75
C VAL A 304 2.08 -8.59 14.10
N ARG A 305 2.75 -8.95 15.19
CA ARG A 305 2.24 -8.77 16.57
C ARG A 305 1.92 -7.30 16.85
N GLU A 306 2.83 -6.40 16.51
CA GLU A 306 2.64 -4.95 16.65
C GLU A 306 1.47 -4.45 15.81
N ALA A 307 1.38 -4.91 14.56
CA ALA A 307 0.32 -4.50 13.66
C ALA A 307 -1.06 -4.95 14.15
N VAL A 308 -1.18 -6.20 14.60
CA VAL A 308 -2.44 -6.73 15.17
C VAL A 308 -2.86 -5.93 16.41
N ALA A 309 -1.91 -5.62 17.28
CA ALA A 309 -2.19 -4.78 18.46
C ALA A 309 -2.68 -3.37 18.07
N CYS A 310 -2.14 -2.78 17.00
CA CYS A 310 -2.58 -1.48 16.47
C CYS A 310 -3.96 -1.53 15.81
N GLY A 311 -4.30 -2.63 15.12
CA GLY A 311 -5.62 -2.81 14.49
C GLY A 311 -6.76 -2.87 15.52
N GLY A 312 -6.49 -3.45 16.67
CA GLY A 312 -7.49 -3.65 17.72
C GLY A 312 -8.68 -4.48 17.23
N SER A 313 -9.87 -4.20 17.76
CA SER A 313 -11.10 -4.93 17.38
C SER A 313 -11.85 -4.34 16.17
N ARG A 314 -11.38 -3.24 15.60
CA ARG A 314 -12.10 -2.49 14.55
C ARG A 314 -11.55 -2.70 13.17
N THR A 315 -10.29 -3.12 13.04
CA THR A 315 -9.58 -3.20 11.77
C THR A 315 -8.93 -4.56 11.63
N ILE A 316 -9.20 -5.23 10.51
CA ILE A 316 -8.57 -6.50 10.17
C ILE A 316 -7.11 -6.24 9.78
N VAL A 317 -6.18 -7.03 10.29
CA VAL A 317 -4.77 -6.98 9.88
C VAL A 317 -4.45 -8.19 9.02
N CYS A 318 -4.02 -7.94 7.78
CA CYS A 318 -3.57 -8.97 6.86
C CYS A 318 -2.16 -8.61 6.38
N PRO A 319 -1.09 -9.10 7.04
CA PRO A 319 0.28 -8.77 6.67
C PRO A 319 0.60 -9.13 5.22
N GLY A 320 1.35 -8.26 4.56
CA GLY A 320 1.93 -8.49 3.25
C GLY A 320 3.14 -9.41 3.34
N ILE A 321 3.10 -10.51 2.62
CA ILE A 321 4.21 -11.45 2.47
C ILE A 321 4.89 -11.19 1.12
N GLY A 322 6.15 -10.74 1.12
CA GLY A 322 6.94 -10.63 -0.09
C GLY A 322 7.33 -12.00 -0.62
N ILE A 323 7.01 -12.28 -1.88
CA ILE A 323 7.39 -13.53 -2.56
C ILE A 323 8.73 -13.35 -3.28
N GLY A 324 8.81 -12.36 -4.16
CA GLY A 324 10.04 -11.94 -4.83
C GLY A 324 10.02 -10.42 -4.95
N THR A 325 10.73 -9.74 -4.06
CA THR A 325 10.78 -8.28 -3.98
C THR A 325 12.22 -7.78 -4.03
N SER A 326 12.43 -6.46 -4.08
CA SER A 326 13.77 -5.89 -3.90
C SER A 326 14.33 -6.07 -2.48
N HIS A 327 13.49 -6.45 -1.52
CA HIS A 327 13.88 -6.61 -0.12
C HIS A 327 14.07 -8.07 0.30
N ASN A 328 13.40 -9.00 -0.38
CA ASN A 328 13.48 -10.42 -0.04
C ASN A 328 13.19 -11.33 -1.23
N GLN A 329 13.71 -12.55 -1.14
CA GLN A 329 13.38 -13.66 -2.03
C GLN A 329 12.89 -14.80 -1.14
N ASN A 330 11.59 -15.07 -1.17
CA ASN A 330 10.98 -16.08 -0.30
C ASN A 330 11.06 -17.49 -0.92
N THR A 331 10.79 -18.49 -0.11
CA THR A 331 10.61 -19.87 -0.54
C THR A 331 9.19 -20.34 -0.20
N PRO A 332 8.66 -21.39 -0.86
CA PRO A 332 7.35 -21.94 -0.49
C PRO A 332 7.25 -22.32 1.01
N GLY A 333 8.32 -22.87 1.57
CA GLY A 333 8.40 -23.19 3.01
C GLY A 333 8.37 -21.97 3.90
N GLY A 334 9.15 -20.93 3.56
CA GLY A 334 9.17 -19.65 4.28
C GLY A 334 7.81 -18.92 4.22
N MET A 335 7.16 -18.92 3.05
CA MET A 335 5.81 -18.39 2.89
C MET A 335 4.81 -19.10 3.82
N LEU A 336 4.81 -20.44 3.86
CA LEU A 336 3.93 -21.20 4.74
C LEU A 336 4.23 -20.95 6.22
N GLU A 337 5.51 -20.74 6.59
CA GLU A 337 5.87 -20.38 7.96
C GLU A 337 5.29 -19.00 8.33
N GLN A 338 5.46 -18.00 7.48
CA GLN A 338 4.89 -16.66 7.70
C GLN A 338 3.36 -16.69 7.77
N MET A 339 2.69 -17.54 6.98
CA MET A 339 1.24 -17.77 7.10
C MET A 339 0.87 -18.38 8.46
N ARG A 340 1.65 -19.37 8.96
CA ARG A 340 1.41 -19.96 10.29
C ARG A 340 1.61 -18.96 11.41
N LEU A 341 2.66 -18.15 11.36
CA LEU A 341 2.88 -17.06 12.30
C LEU A 341 1.72 -16.06 12.29
N SER A 342 1.25 -15.67 11.12
CA SER A 342 0.09 -14.76 10.98
C SER A 342 -1.16 -15.36 11.64
N ARG A 343 -1.44 -16.64 11.44
CA ARG A 343 -2.57 -17.31 12.10
C ARG A 343 -2.41 -17.39 13.62
N THR A 344 -1.22 -17.76 14.11
CA THR A 344 -0.93 -17.84 15.54
C THR A 344 -1.10 -16.50 16.26
N LEU A 345 -0.83 -15.41 15.55
CA LEU A 345 -0.96 -14.04 16.03
C LEU A 345 -2.35 -13.43 15.77
N GLU A 346 -3.33 -14.26 15.38
CA GLU A 346 -4.72 -13.84 15.16
C GLU A 346 -4.87 -12.76 14.07
N ALA A 347 -3.96 -12.73 13.09
CA ALA A 347 -4.16 -11.92 11.89
C ALA A 347 -5.37 -12.44 11.10
N GLY A 348 -6.12 -11.54 10.46
CA GLY A 348 -7.31 -11.87 9.68
C GLY A 348 -7.02 -12.56 8.34
N GLY A 349 -5.75 -12.68 7.98
CA GLY A 349 -5.27 -13.31 6.74
C GLY A 349 -3.89 -12.85 6.35
N VAL A 350 -3.55 -13.05 5.08
CA VAL A 350 -2.29 -12.59 4.46
C VAL A 350 -2.53 -12.07 3.05
N VAL A 351 -1.64 -11.22 2.56
CA VAL A 351 -1.65 -10.77 1.16
C VAL A 351 -0.27 -10.96 0.54
N PHE A 352 -0.18 -11.65 -0.58
CA PHE A 352 1.09 -11.94 -1.26
C PHE A 352 1.50 -10.82 -2.20
N PHE A 353 2.74 -10.37 -2.13
CA PHE A 353 3.31 -9.43 -3.08
C PHE A 353 4.42 -10.09 -3.89
N SER A 354 4.23 -10.29 -5.17
CA SER A 354 3.06 -9.98 -5.98
C SER A 354 2.68 -11.18 -6.86
N ALA A 355 1.60 -11.06 -7.61
CA ALA A 355 1.14 -12.06 -8.56
C ALA A 355 2.21 -12.49 -9.57
N SER A 356 3.08 -11.59 -10.01
CA SER A 356 4.18 -11.89 -10.94
C SER A 356 5.25 -12.81 -10.36
N SER A 357 5.39 -12.85 -9.04
CA SER A 357 6.35 -13.69 -8.32
C SER A 357 5.74 -14.96 -7.75
N LEU A 358 4.41 -15.07 -7.76
CA LEU A 358 3.67 -16.23 -7.23
C LEU A 358 3.68 -17.38 -8.25
N ALA A 359 4.87 -17.91 -8.51
CA ALA A 359 5.13 -19.00 -9.46
C ALA A 359 4.53 -20.35 -9.02
N PRO A 360 4.44 -21.36 -9.91
CA PRO A 360 3.82 -22.67 -9.62
C PRO A 360 4.24 -23.32 -8.30
N PRO A 361 5.51 -23.33 -7.86
CA PRO A 361 5.88 -23.94 -6.58
C PRO A 361 5.16 -23.33 -5.36
N PHE A 362 4.91 -22.01 -5.38
CA PHE A 362 4.17 -21.33 -4.33
C PHE A 362 2.68 -21.68 -4.39
N LEU A 363 2.10 -21.69 -5.59
CA LEU A 363 0.69 -22.07 -5.78
C LEU A 363 0.43 -23.50 -5.36
N GLU A 364 1.33 -24.44 -5.67
CA GLU A 364 1.23 -25.83 -5.22
C GLU A 364 1.32 -25.94 -3.69
N ALA A 365 2.18 -25.15 -3.04
CA ALA A 365 2.27 -25.10 -1.59
C ALA A 365 0.99 -24.57 -0.92
N LEU A 366 0.24 -23.70 -1.60
CA LEU A 366 -1.01 -23.12 -1.09
C LEU A 366 -2.20 -24.09 -1.24
N LYS A 367 -2.14 -25.09 -2.10
CA LYS A 367 -3.23 -26.06 -2.27
C LYS A 367 -3.38 -26.92 -1.01
N THR A 368 -4.61 -26.98 -0.49
CA THR A 368 -4.95 -27.92 0.58
C THR A 368 -4.76 -29.34 0.06
N ARG A 369 -3.90 -30.12 0.70
CA ARG A 369 -3.76 -31.53 0.35
C ARG A 369 -4.96 -32.28 0.95
N GLN A 370 -5.79 -32.82 0.08
CA GLN A 370 -6.80 -33.83 0.46
C GLN A 370 -6.16 -35.07 1.04
#